data_2dc4a4877e116de3310ce1be3f2b6da6
#
_entry.id   2dc4a4877e116de3310ce1be3f2b6da6
#
_cell.length_a   1.000
_cell.length_b   1.000
_cell.length_c   1.000
_cell.angle_alpha   90.00
_cell.angle_beta   90.00
_cell.angle_gamma   90.00
#
_symmetry.space_group_name_H-M   'P 1'
#
loop_
_entity.id
_entity.type
_entity.pdbx_description
1 polymer ?
#
loop_
_entity_poly.entity_id
_entity_poly.type
_entity_poly.pdbx_seq_one_letter_code
_entity_poly.pdbx_strand_id
1 'polypeptide(L)'
;MTIATSNQLRPTWKTIIFLGLVHLGALFAFFPSNFSWSAVGVALVLHWVTGGLGITLGWHRLVTHRSFETPKWLEYFFVLCGTLSCEGGVIDWVGWHRQHHVYSDTDGDPHDANQGFWWSHMGWMLFDIPADAEIPRYTRDIADDPVYQFLNTYFIPIQITLGLLLYAIGGWPFVVWGVFVRLVAVFHCTWFVNSATHKFGYRTYECGDLSTNCWWVALVTYGEGWH
;
A
#
# COMPACT_ATOMS: atom_id res chain seq x y z
N MET A 1 4.12 26.06 -2.77
CA MET A 1 5.51 25.64 -3.08
C MET A 1 5.40 24.79 -4.32
N THR A 2 5.84 25.23 -5.48
CA THR A 2 5.70 24.50 -6.76
C THR A 2 6.49 23.21 -6.66
N ILE A 3 5.86 22.06 -6.87
CA ILE A 3 6.56 20.77 -6.97
C ILE A 3 7.63 20.91 -8.06
N ALA A 4 8.85 20.50 -7.74
CA ALA A 4 10.00 20.59 -8.64
C ALA A 4 9.63 20.02 -10.02
N THR A 5 9.93 20.78 -11.08
CA THR A 5 9.76 20.31 -12.45
C THR A 5 10.48 18.98 -12.61
N SER A 6 9.97 18.08 -13.44
CA SER A 6 10.45 16.71 -13.68
C SER A 6 11.99 16.53 -13.83
N ASN A 7 12.71 17.59 -14.12
CA ASN A 7 14.18 17.61 -14.23
C ASN A 7 14.94 17.66 -12.88
N GLN A 8 14.25 17.72 -11.74
CA GLN A 8 14.89 17.78 -10.40
C GLN A 8 14.61 16.57 -9.52
N LEU A 9 13.73 15.64 -9.95
CA LEU A 9 13.40 14.45 -9.18
C LEU A 9 14.55 13.43 -9.25
N ARG A 10 14.99 12.94 -8.09
CA ARG A 10 16.03 11.90 -8.00
C ARG A 10 15.37 10.53 -7.91
N PRO A 11 15.79 9.53 -8.72
CA PRO A 11 15.23 8.18 -8.64
C PRO A 11 15.51 7.52 -7.30
N THR A 12 14.50 6.94 -6.69
CA THR A 12 14.60 6.13 -5.47
C THR A 12 14.96 4.68 -5.83
N TRP A 13 16.24 4.43 -6.11
CA TRP A 13 16.72 3.12 -6.59
C TRP A 13 16.32 1.94 -5.70
N LYS A 14 16.24 2.12 -4.38
CA LYS A 14 15.79 1.06 -3.45
C LYS A 14 14.38 0.61 -3.77
N THR A 15 13.46 1.55 -3.94
CA THR A 15 12.06 1.29 -4.29
C THR A 15 11.94 0.67 -5.69
N ILE A 16 12.66 1.23 -6.68
CA ILE A 16 12.67 0.73 -8.06
C ILE A 16 13.12 -0.74 -8.10
N ILE A 17 14.24 -1.05 -7.45
CA ILE A 17 14.78 -2.42 -7.41
C ILE A 17 13.82 -3.35 -6.67
N PHE A 18 13.31 -2.93 -5.52
CA PHE A 18 12.37 -3.73 -4.74
C PHE A 18 11.11 -4.07 -5.54
N LEU A 19 10.44 -3.07 -6.10
CA LEU A 19 9.25 -3.28 -6.93
C LEU A 19 9.56 -4.13 -8.16
N GLY A 20 10.66 -3.87 -8.83
CA GLY A 20 11.12 -4.67 -9.97
C GLY A 20 11.32 -6.14 -9.61
N LEU A 21 11.99 -6.43 -8.50
CA LEU A 21 12.21 -7.81 -8.04
C LEU A 21 10.90 -8.52 -7.66
N VAL A 22 9.96 -7.82 -7.01
CA VAL A 22 8.65 -8.39 -6.67
C VAL A 22 7.86 -8.73 -7.92
N HIS A 23 7.80 -7.84 -8.91
CA HIS A 23 7.10 -8.10 -10.17
C HIS A 23 7.76 -9.21 -10.99
N LEU A 24 9.09 -9.24 -11.08
CA LEU A 24 9.82 -10.33 -11.72
C LEU A 24 9.59 -11.66 -11.02
N GLY A 25 9.56 -11.66 -9.68
CA GLY A 25 9.21 -12.84 -8.88
C GLY A 25 7.80 -13.36 -9.17
N ALA A 26 6.83 -12.49 -9.39
CA ALA A 26 5.46 -12.89 -9.74
C ALA A 26 5.38 -13.57 -11.12
N LEU A 27 6.28 -13.27 -12.05
CA LEU A 27 6.31 -13.94 -13.37
C LEU A 27 6.61 -15.44 -13.25
N PHE A 28 7.21 -15.90 -12.16
CA PHE A 28 7.42 -17.34 -11.94
C PHE A 28 6.09 -18.11 -11.80
N ALA A 29 4.96 -17.44 -11.53
CA ALA A 29 3.63 -18.08 -11.53
C ALA A 29 3.22 -18.62 -12.90
N PHE A 30 3.79 -18.11 -13.99
CA PHE A 30 3.52 -18.61 -15.34
C PHE A 30 4.16 -19.99 -15.65
N PHE A 31 5.10 -20.44 -14.81
CA PHE A 31 5.67 -21.78 -14.96
C PHE A 31 4.73 -22.81 -14.33
N PRO A 32 4.29 -23.85 -15.07
CA PRO A 32 3.35 -24.87 -14.56
C PRO A 32 3.82 -25.57 -13.28
N SER A 33 5.14 -25.72 -13.09
CA SER A 33 5.74 -26.31 -11.90
C SER A 33 5.46 -25.51 -10.62
N ASN A 34 5.14 -24.23 -10.73
CA ASN A 34 4.85 -23.35 -9.61
C ASN A 34 3.34 -23.16 -9.35
N PHE A 35 2.50 -23.83 -10.14
CA PHE A 35 1.06 -23.77 -9.95
C PHE A 35 0.58 -24.87 -9.00
N SER A 36 -0.18 -24.50 -7.99
CA SER A 36 -1.02 -25.40 -7.21
C SER A 36 -2.23 -24.66 -6.64
N TRP A 37 -3.38 -25.31 -6.56
CA TRP A 37 -4.58 -24.69 -6.00
C TRP A 37 -4.41 -24.31 -4.53
N SER A 38 -3.61 -25.06 -3.76
CA SER A 38 -3.28 -24.71 -2.38
C SER A 38 -2.44 -23.43 -2.30
N ALA A 39 -1.47 -23.23 -3.22
CA ALA A 39 -0.69 -22.00 -3.28
C ALA A 39 -1.56 -20.78 -3.67
N VAL A 40 -2.47 -20.95 -4.62
CA VAL A 40 -3.47 -19.92 -4.97
C VAL A 40 -4.37 -19.61 -3.77
N GLY A 41 -4.85 -20.63 -3.06
CA GLY A 41 -5.65 -20.46 -1.84
C GLY A 41 -4.90 -19.67 -0.76
N VAL A 42 -3.64 -19.96 -0.53
CA VAL A 42 -2.77 -19.20 0.38
C VAL A 42 -2.64 -17.74 -0.07
N ALA A 43 -2.42 -17.49 -1.36
CA ALA A 43 -2.33 -16.13 -1.88
C ALA A 43 -3.63 -15.34 -1.65
N LEU A 44 -4.79 -15.94 -1.89
CA LEU A 44 -6.09 -15.31 -1.68
C LEU A 44 -6.34 -15.00 -0.20
N VAL A 45 -6.05 -15.94 0.70
CA VAL A 45 -6.18 -15.71 2.15
C VAL A 45 -5.24 -14.61 2.62
N LEU A 46 -3.97 -14.65 2.20
CA LEU A 46 -3.00 -13.61 2.57
C LEU A 46 -3.34 -12.26 1.93
N HIS A 47 -3.89 -12.22 0.72
CA HIS A 47 -4.39 -10.98 0.11
C HIS A 47 -5.50 -10.36 0.98
N TRP A 48 -6.47 -11.15 1.42
CA TRP A 48 -7.52 -10.69 2.31
C TRP A 48 -6.97 -10.21 3.66
N VAL A 49 -6.05 -10.97 4.27
CA VAL A 49 -5.42 -10.59 5.54
C VAL A 49 -4.64 -9.29 5.41
N THR A 50 -3.81 -9.16 4.38
CA THR A 50 -2.92 -8.00 4.25
C THR A 50 -3.60 -6.79 3.63
N GLY A 51 -4.40 -6.95 2.59
CA GLY A 51 -5.18 -5.88 1.97
C GLY A 51 -6.41 -5.51 2.79
N GLY A 52 -7.27 -6.49 3.12
CA GLY A 52 -8.54 -6.25 3.81
C GLY A 52 -8.38 -5.89 5.28
N LEU A 53 -7.82 -6.80 6.09
CA LEU A 53 -7.63 -6.54 7.52
C LEU A 53 -6.47 -5.58 7.79
N GLY A 54 -5.40 -5.65 7.00
CA GLY A 54 -4.20 -4.86 7.21
C GLY A 54 -4.32 -3.44 6.69
N ILE A 55 -4.35 -3.26 5.36
CA ILE A 55 -4.38 -1.92 4.75
C ILE A 55 -5.74 -1.26 5.00
N THR A 56 -6.83 -1.84 4.48
CA THR A 56 -8.15 -1.19 4.53
C THR A 56 -8.64 -0.99 5.96
N LEU A 57 -8.70 -2.03 6.77
CA LEU A 57 -9.25 -1.91 8.12
C LEU A 57 -8.25 -1.31 9.11
N GLY A 58 -7.00 -1.80 9.10
CA GLY A 58 -5.96 -1.42 10.04
C GLY A 58 -5.35 -0.06 9.75
N TRP A 59 -4.54 0.03 8.71
CA TRP A 59 -3.78 1.25 8.43
C TRP A 59 -4.66 2.42 8.02
N HIS A 60 -5.62 2.18 7.13
CA HIS A 60 -6.49 3.23 6.60
C HIS A 60 -7.56 3.66 7.61
N ARG A 61 -8.53 2.78 7.92
CA ARG A 61 -9.69 3.18 8.72
C ARG A 61 -9.39 3.37 10.20
N LEU A 62 -8.63 2.45 10.81
CA LEU A 62 -8.34 2.51 12.25
C LEU A 62 -7.28 3.55 12.57
N VAL A 63 -6.07 3.45 11.96
CA VAL A 63 -4.93 4.29 12.34
C VAL A 63 -4.98 5.66 11.68
N THR A 64 -5.24 5.74 10.37
CA THR A 64 -5.25 7.02 9.65
C THR A 64 -6.49 7.84 9.99
N HIS A 65 -7.68 7.27 9.76
CA HIS A 65 -8.95 7.99 9.90
C HIS A 65 -9.57 7.91 11.29
N ARG A 66 -9.11 7.01 12.15
CA ARG A 66 -9.67 6.79 13.49
C ARG A 66 -11.19 6.60 13.45
N SER A 67 -11.68 5.87 12.43
CA SER A 67 -13.10 5.66 12.16
C SER A 67 -13.77 4.81 13.24
N PHE A 68 -13.00 4.06 14.01
CA PHE A 68 -13.45 3.24 15.14
C PHE A 68 -12.30 3.02 16.12
N GLU A 69 -12.62 2.50 17.29
CA GLU A 69 -11.66 2.21 18.35
C GLU A 69 -11.60 0.71 18.64
N THR A 70 -10.42 0.22 19.03
CA THR A 70 -10.19 -1.16 19.43
C THR A 70 -9.27 -1.23 20.65
N PRO A 71 -9.26 -2.33 21.41
CA PRO A 71 -8.17 -2.59 22.35
C PRO A 71 -6.83 -2.62 21.65
N LYS A 72 -5.77 -2.12 22.29
CA LYS A 72 -4.43 -1.98 21.70
C LYS A 72 -3.86 -3.27 21.10
N TRP A 73 -4.10 -4.43 21.71
CA TRP A 73 -3.63 -5.70 21.15
C TRP A 73 -4.25 -6.02 19.78
N LEU A 74 -5.52 -5.63 19.57
CA LEU A 74 -6.23 -5.84 18.31
C LEU A 74 -5.79 -4.80 17.26
N GLU A 75 -5.54 -3.55 17.68
CA GLU A 75 -4.92 -2.53 16.83
C GLU A 75 -3.56 -3.02 16.31
N TYR A 76 -2.67 -3.50 17.19
CA TYR A 76 -1.37 -4.04 16.80
C TYR A 76 -1.47 -5.25 15.87
N PHE A 77 -2.46 -6.10 16.06
CA PHE A 77 -2.73 -7.21 15.16
C PHE A 77 -3.08 -6.72 13.74
N PHE A 78 -3.98 -5.75 13.62
CA PHE A 78 -4.33 -5.17 12.32
C PHE A 78 -3.13 -4.43 11.68
N VAL A 79 -2.37 -3.72 12.49
CA VAL A 79 -1.15 -3.03 12.01
C VAL A 79 -0.12 -4.03 11.49
N LEU A 80 0.08 -5.15 12.18
CA LEU A 80 0.94 -6.24 11.70
C LEU A 80 0.43 -6.84 10.39
N CYS A 81 -0.88 -7.06 10.25
CA CYS A 81 -1.46 -7.52 8.98
C CYS A 81 -1.14 -6.56 7.84
N GLY A 82 -1.22 -5.24 8.07
CA GLY A 82 -0.82 -4.22 7.09
C GLY A 82 0.67 -4.23 6.80
N THR A 83 1.52 -4.42 7.79
CA THR A 83 2.97 -4.55 7.61
C THR A 83 3.35 -5.68 6.65
N LEU A 84 2.57 -6.76 6.65
CA LEU A 84 2.74 -7.89 5.73
C LEU A 84 2.35 -7.57 4.28
N SER A 85 1.70 -6.43 3.98
CA SER A 85 1.50 -5.95 2.60
C SER A 85 2.80 -5.45 1.97
N CYS A 86 3.79 -5.06 2.79
CA CYS A 86 5.07 -4.55 2.34
C CYS A 86 4.98 -3.22 1.54
N GLU A 87 3.99 -2.39 1.85
CA GLU A 87 3.78 -1.06 1.24
C GLU A 87 4.61 0.05 1.92
N GLY A 88 5.72 -0.30 2.55
CA GLY A 88 6.54 0.59 3.35
C GLY A 88 6.32 0.44 4.85
N GLY A 89 6.82 1.39 5.62
CA GLY A 89 6.58 1.46 7.06
C GLY A 89 5.21 2.06 7.39
N VAL A 90 4.57 1.55 8.44
CA VAL A 90 3.23 2.01 8.83
C VAL A 90 3.18 3.51 9.17
N ILE A 91 4.22 4.03 9.81
CA ILE A 91 4.29 5.46 10.19
C ILE A 91 4.37 6.32 8.93
N ASP A 92 5.23 5.94 7.98
CA ASP A 92 5.40 6.66 6.73
C ASP A 92 4.13 6.59 5.86
N TRP A 93 3.53 5.42 5.74
CA TRP A 93 2.30 5.22 4.97
C TRP A 93 1.13 6.07 5.50
N VAL A 94 0.92 6.05 6.82
CA VAL A 94 -0.12 6.87 7.48
C VAL A 94 0.15 8.36 7.29
N GLY A 95 1.43 8.75 7.34
CA GLY A 95 1.85 10.14 7.12
C GLY A 95 1.53 10.63 5.71
N TRP A 96 1.90 9.87 4.67
CA TRP A 96 1.59 10.21 3.28
C TRP A 96 0.09 10.24 3.04
N HIS A 97 -0.66 9.29 3.58
CA HIS A 97 -2.10 9.24 3.39
C HIS A 97 -2.82 10.42 4.06
N ARG A 98 -2.44 10.80 5.28
CA ARG A 98 -2.97 12.01 5.95
C ARG A 98 -2.60 13.28 5.20
N GLN A 99 -1.38 13.35 4.66
CA GLN A 99 -0.95 14.49 3.84
C GLN A 99 -1.75 14.57 2.55
N HIS A 100 -2.00 13.44 1.87
CA HIS A 100 -2.88 13.37 0.71
C HIS A 100 -4.26 13.97 1.04
N HIS A 101 -4.90 13.58 2.13
CA HIS A 101 -6.20 14.14 2.52
C HIS A 101 -6.19 15.65 2.79
N VAL A 102 -5.05 16.21 3.19
CA VAL A 102 -4.91 17.67 3.38
C VAL A 102 -4.76 18.41 2.05
N TYR A 103 -4.08 17.79 1.08
CA TYR A 103 -3.70 18.42 -0.18
C TYR A 103 -4.31 17.77 -1.42
N SER A 104 -5.29 16.89 -1.27
CA SER A 104 -5.84 16.03 -2.34
C SER A 104 -5.92 16.75 -3.69
N ASP A 105 -5.20 16.19 -4.68
CA ASP A 105 -5.12 16.70 -6.06
C ASP A 105 -4.63 18.16 -6.18
N THR A 106 -3.81 18.61 -5.25
CA THR A 106 -3.19 19.95 -5.27
C THR A 106 -1.69 19.89 -5.03
N ASP A 107 -1.00 21.03 -5.14
CA ASP A 107 0.43 21.16 -4.77
C ASP A 107 0.65 20.71 -3.32
N GLY A 108 1.49 19.69 -3.12
CA GLY A 108 1.75 19.07 -1.81
C GLY A 108 1.13 17.68 -1.63
N ASP A 109 0.25 17.25 -2.53
CA ASP A 109 -0.21 15.86 -2.59
C ASP A 109 0.93 14.96 -3.13
N PRO A 110 1.35 13.92 -2.39
CA PRO A 110 2.42 13.03 -2.86
C PRO A 110 2.11 12.36 -4.20
N HIS A 111 0.85 12.00 -4.43
CA HIS A 111 0.40 11.30 -5.62
C HIS A 111 -0.69 12.05 -6.40
N ASP A 112 -0.55 13.36 -6.50
CA ASP A 112 -1.45 14.26 -7.22
C ASP A 112 -1.85 13.69 -8.60
N ALA A 113 -3.14 13.39 -8.77
CA ALA A 113 -3.68 12.79 -9.98
C ALA A 113 -3.69 13.75 -11.19
N ASN A 114 -3.55 15.07 -10.97
CA ASN A 114 -3.36 16.04 -12.07
C ASN A 114 -2.04 15.83 -12.81
N GLN A 115 -1.04 15.18 -12.19
CA GLN A 115 0.21 14.83 -12.85
C GLN A 115 0.08 13.58 -13.76
N GLY A 116 -1.07 12.94 -13.74
CA GLY A 116 -1.44 11.83 -14.62
C GLY A 116 -1.58 10.49 -13.92
N PHE A 117 -2.31 9.58 -14.58
CA PHE A 117 -2.66 8.27 -14.05
C PHE A 117 -1.46 7.46 -13.55
N TRP A 118 -0.40 7.36 -14.35
CA TRP A 118 0.78 6.56 -13.98
C TRP A 118 1.60 7.18 -12.87
N TRP A 119 1.58 8.52 -12.76
CA TRP A 119 2.18 9.21 -11.63
C TRP A 119 1.46 8.84 -10.34
N SER A 120 0.15 9.07 -10.25
CA SER A 120 -0.63 8.77 -9.04
C SER A 120 -0.68 7.26 -8.73
N HIS A 121 -0.63 6.39 -9.76
CA HIS A 121 -0.64 4.94 -9.56
C HIS A 121 0.63 4.45 -8.86
N MET A 122 1.79 4.76 -9.39
CA MET A 122 3.07 4.26 -8.87
C MET A 122 4.28 5.18 -9.08
N GLY A 123 4.19 6.13 -10.01
CA GLY A 123 5.33 6.95 -10.41
C GLY A 123 5.91 7.76 -9.26
N TRP A 124 5.07 8.31 -8.40
CA TRP A 124 5.47 9.12 -7.27
C TRP A 124 6.44 8.42 -6.31
N MET A 125 6.29 7.11 -6.10
CA MET A 125 7.16 6.31 -5.22
C MET A 125 8.55 6.02 -5.82
N LEU A 126 8.72 6.25 -7.12
CA LEU A 126 9.97 5.97 -7.82
C LEU A 126 10.97 7.13 -7.72
N PHE A 127 10.57 8.24 -7.11
CA PHE A 127 11.38 9.44 -6.98
C PHE A 127 11.34 9.98 -5.56
N ASP A 128 12.42 10.64 -5.13
CA ASP A 128 12.44 11.41 -3.88
C ASP A 128 11.59 12.67 -4.10
N ILE A 129 10.51 12.81 -3.33
CA ILE A 129 9.59 13.96 -3.43
C ILE A 129 9.71 14.85 -2.19
N PRO A 130 9.57 16.19 -2.34
CA PRO A 130 9.64 17.12 -1.21
C PRO A 130 8.57 16.89 -0.13
N ALA A 131 7.48 16.24 -0.49
CA ALA A 131 6.38 15.88 0.42
C ALA A 131 6.84 15.06 1.62
N ASP A 132 7.88 14.22 1.49
CA ASP A 132 8.39 13.36 2.55
C ASP A 132 8.84 14.13 3.80
N ALA A 133 9.25 15.39 3.64
CA ALA A 133 9.70 16.23 4.75
C ALA A 133 8.58 16.59 5.74
N GLU A 134 7.30 16.46 5.36
CA GLU A 134 6.16 16.83 6.20
C GLU A 134 5.60 15.66 7.01
N ILE A 135 5.99 14.42 6.73
CA ILE A 135 5.49 13.20 7.40
C ILE A 135 5.51 13.30 8.93
N PRO A 136 6.59 13.77 9.59
CA PRO A 136 6.61 13.87 11.05
C PRO A 136 5.49 14.75 11.64
N ARG A 137 4.98 15.71 10.86
CA ARG A 137 3.85 16.56 11.28
C ARG A 137 2.55 15.76 11.40
N TYR A 138 2.34 14.79 10.51
CA TYR A 138 1.11 14.03 10.40
C TYR A 138 1.08 12.75 11.25
N THR A 139 2.21 12.36 11.85
CA THR A 139 2.36 11.06 12.54
C THR A 139 2.70 11.18 14.02
N ARG A 140 2.63 12.38 14.62
CA ARG A 140 2.99 12.65 16.03
C ARG A 140 2.29 11.74 17.05
N ASP A 141 1.08 11.30 16.73
CA ASP A 141 0.25 10.47 17.58
C ASP A 141 0.65 8.98 17.61
N ILE A 142 1.44 8.54 16.63
CA ILE A 142 1.86 7.14 16.48
C ILE A 142 3.38 6.97 16.45
N ALA A 143 4.13 8.05 16.21
CA ALA A 143 5.57 7.98 15.99
C ALA A 143 6.36 7.47 17.22
N ASP A 144 5.87 7.70 18.43
CA ASP A 144 6.54 7.30 19.68
C ASP A 144 6.10 5.92 20.17
N ASP A 145 5.13 5.26 19.55
CA ASP A 145 4.68 3.92 19.92
C ASP A 145 5.74 2.88 19.51
N PRO A 146 6.31 2.11 20.46
CA PRO A 146 7.41 1.18 20.16
C PRO A 146 7.01 0.04 19.22
N VAL A 147 5.74 -0.38 19.19
CA VAL A 147 5.26 -1.43 18.28
C VAL A 147 5.20 -0.87 16.86
N TYR A 148 4.70 0.35 16.69
CA TYR A 148 4.70 1.02 15.39
C TYR A 148 6.12 1.24 14.89
N GLN A 149 7.05 1.70 15.72
CA GLN A 149 8.46 1.88 15.35
C GLN A 149 9.11 0.56 14.92
N PHE A 150 8.84 -0.52 15.67
CA PHE A 150 9.32 -1.85 15.32
C PHE A 150 8.78 -2.30 13.95
N LEU A 151 7.47 -2.23 13.73
CA LEU A 151 6.84 -2.64 12.48
C LEU A 151 7.25 -1.74 11.31
N ASN A 152 7.42 -0.44 11.55
CA ASN A 152 7.92 0.52 10.55
C ASN A 152 9.35 0.20 10.09
N THR A 153 10.20 -0.22 11.02
CA THR A 153 11.63 -0.48 10.72
C THR A 153 11.84 -1.86 10.12
N TYR A 154 11.09 -2.87 10.59
CA TYR A 154 11.36 -4.27 10.28
C TYR A 154 10.38 -4.91 9.29
N PHE A 155 9.62 -4.13 8.52
CA PHE A 155 8.64 -4.69 7.59
C PHE A 155 9.26 -5.63 6.54
N ILE A 156 10.47 -5.36 6.04
CA ILE A 156 11.18 -6.26 5.13
C ILE A 156 11.61 -7.57 5.80
N PRO A 157 12.32 -7.58 6.95
CA PRO A 157 12.59 -8.80 7.69
C PRO A 157 11.34 -9.63 8.04
N ILE A 158 10.24 -8.98 8.40
CA ILE A 158 8.97 -9.65 8.70
C ILE A 158 8.42 -10.34 7.42
N GLN A 159 8.47 -9.67 6.27
CA GLN A 159 8.06 -10.26 5.00
C GLN A 159 8.97 -11.43 4.59
N ILE A 160 10.28 -11.33 4.79
CA ILE A 160 11.22 -12.43 4.52
C ILE A 160 10.89 -13.64 5.42
N THR A 161 10.58 -13.39 6.70
CA THR A 161 10.18 -14.45 7.65
C THR A 161 8.92 -15.16 7.16
N LEU A 162 7.90 -14.42 6.72
CA LEU A 162 6.71 -15.01 6.11
C LEU A 162 7.07 -15.85 4.87
N GLY A 163 7.95 -15.36 4.01
CA GLY A 163 8.41 -16.09 2.83
C GLY A 163 9.10 -17.43 3.19
N LEU A 164 9.95 -17.43 4.23
CA LEU A 164 10.61 -18.64 4.72
C LEU A 164 9.62 -19.65 5.32
N LEU A 165 8.62 -19.17 6.07
CA LEU A 165 7.55 -20.01 6.60
C LEU A 165 6.73 -20.63 5.48
N LEU A 166 6.36 -19.87 4.48
CA LEU A 166 5.63 -20.36 3.30
C LEU A 166 6.45 -21.40 2.52
N TYR A 167 7.75 -21.16 2.39
CA TYR A 167 8.64 -22.14 1.77
C TYR A 167 8.71 -23.44 2.56
N ALA A 168 8.81 -23.38 3.88
CA ALA A 168 8.84 -24.54 4.74
C ALA A 168 7.55 -25.37 4.70
N ILE A 169 6.39 -24.72 4.51
CA ILE A 169 5.06 -25.38 4.49
C ILE A 169 4.74 -25.97 3.11
N GLY A 170 5.01 -25.25 2.02
CA GLY A 170 4.52 -25.60 0.68
C GLY A 170 5.56 -25.43 -0.44
N GLY A 171 6.83 -25.22 -0.08
CA GLY A 171 7.91 -25.06 -1.04
C GLY A 171 7.83 -23.79 -1.88
N TRP A 172 8.53 -23.79 -2.99
CA TRP A 172 8.64 -22.64 -3.87
C TRP A 172 7.30 -22.13 -4.42
N PRO A 173 6.31 -22.96 -4.80
CA PRO A 173 4.99 -22.48 -5.21
C PRO A 173 4.30 -21.58 -4.19
N PHE A 174 4.43 -21.86 -2.89
CA PHE A 174 3.84 -21.03 -1.83
C PHE A 174 4.53 -19.68 -1.73
N VAL A 175 5.84 -19.60 -1.99
CA VAL A 175 6.57 -18.33 -2.06
C VAL A 175 6.14 -17.54 -3.29
N VAL A 176 6.08 -18.17 -4.46
CA VAL A 176 5.67 -17.49 -5.70
C VAL A 176 4.28 -16.87 -5.55
N TRP A 177 3.30 -17.63 -5.09
CA TRP A 177 1.92 -17.17 -4.97
C TRP A 177 1.69 -16.34 -3.70
N GLY A 178 2.13 -16.82 -2.55
CA GLY A 178 1.87 -16.17 -1.24
C GLY A 178 2.72 -14.94 -0.97
N VAL A 179 3.88 -14.80 -1.62
CA VAL A 179 4.70 -13.58 -1.53
C VAL A 179 4.55 -12.76 -2.80
N PHE A 180 5.10 -13.19 -3.93
CA PHE A 180 5.26 -12.33 -5.10
C PHE A 180 3.93 -11.97 -5.76
N VAL A 181 3.12 -12.95 -6.14
CA VAL A 181 1.82 -12.71 -6.80
C VAL A 181 0.90 -11.91 -5.87
N ARG A 182 0.84 -12.29 -4.60
CA ARG A 182 0.01 -11.61 -3.61
C ARG A 182 0.46 -10.16 -3.40
N LEU A 183 1.78 -9.87 -3.28
CA LEU A 183 2.28 -8.51 -3.13
C LEU A 183 1.93 -7.65 -4.34
N VAL A 184 2.17 -8.15 -5.56
CA VAL A 184 1.79 -7.42 -6.79
C VAL A 184 0.29 -7.10 -6.79
N ALA A 185 -0.56 -8.08 -6.45
CA ALA A 185 -1.99 -7.87 -6.40
C ALA A 185 -2.39 -6.79 -5.36
N VAL A 186 -1.85 -6.86 -4.14
CA VAL A 186 -2.13 -5.87 -3.08
C VAL A 186 -1.67 -4.48 -3.51
N PHE A 187 -0.45 -4.34 -4.02
CA PHE A 187 0.09 -3.06 -4.49
C PHE A 187 -0.81 -2.40 -5.52
N HIS A 188 -1.15 -3.13 -6.59
CA HIS A 188 -1.99 -2.54 -7.63
C HIS A 188 -3.42 -2.25 -7.14
N CYS A 189 -3.99 -3.06 -6.23
CA CYS A 189 -5.26 -2.74 -5.60
C CYS A 189 -5.19 -1.40 -4.86
N THR A 190 -4.21 -1.21 -3.97
CA THR A 190 -4.03 0.04 -3.22
C THR A 190 -3.76 1.21 -4.17
N TRP A 191 -2.88 1.04 -5.16
CA TRP A 191 -2.54 2.11 -6.11
C TRP A 191 -3.70 2.50 -7.04
N PHE A 192 -4.66 1.61 -7.28
CA PHE A 192 -5.90 1.97 -7.98
C PHE A 192 -6.76 2.95 -7.19
N VAL A 193 -6.68 2.93 -5.86
CA VAL A 193 -7.35 3.96 -5.05
C VAL A 193 -6.78 5.33 -5.37
N ASN A 194 -5.46 5.48 -5.52
CA ASN A 194 -4.83 6.76 -5.83
C ASN A 194 -5.02 7.22 -7.28
N SER A 195 -5.23 6.30 -8.22
CA SER A 195 -5.23 6.60 -9.66
C SER A 195 -6.60 6.45 -10.32
N ALA A 196 -7.21 5.27 -10.17
CA ALA A 196 -8.45 4.95 -10.88
C ALA A 196 -9.64 5.67 -10.26
N THR A 197 -9.69 5.83 -8.93
CA THR A 197 -10.76 6.58 -8.26
C THR A 197 -10.68 8.09 -8.46
N HIS A 198 -9.56 8.60 -8.95
CA HIS A 198 -9.41 10.02 -9.35
C HIS A 198 -9.60 10.23 -10.86
N LYS A 199 -10.00 9.18 -11.60
CA LYS A 199 -10.19 9.25 -13.05
C LYS A 199 -11.48 8.61 -13.55
N PHE A 200 -11.92 7.51 -12.93
CA PHE A 200 -13.04 6.70 -13.38
C PHE A 200 -14.07 6.55 -12.26
N GLY A 201 -15.34 6.73 -12.59
CA GLY A 201 -16.42 6.56 -11.62
C GLY A 201 -17.47 7.68 -11.71
N TYR A 202 -18.21 7.85 -10.64
CA TYR A 202 -19.23 8.89 -10.52
C TYR A 202 -19.06 9.64 -9.20
N ARG A 203 -19.57 10.86 -9.13
CA ARG A 203 -19.59 11.69 -7.92
C ARG A 203 -20.99 11.74 -7.34
N THR A 204 -21.07 11.58 -6.02
CA THR A 204 -22.32 11.81 -5.27
C THR A 204 -22.37 13.26 -4.74
N TYR A 205 -21.22 13.83 -4.45
CA TYR A 205 -21.06 15.20 -3.94
C TYR A 205 -20.07 15.96 -4.79
N GLU A 206 -20.22 17.27 -4.84
CA GLU A 206 -19.19 18.15 -5.43
C GLU A 206 -18.08 18.37 -4.41
N CYS A 207 -16.92 17.78 -4.67
CA CYS A 207 -15.69 17.94 -3.90
C CYS A 207 -14.72 18.85 -4.66
N GLY A 208 -13.78 19.45 -3.97
CA GLY A 208 -12.73 20.29 -4.57
C GLY A 208 -11.61 19.49 -5.25
N ASP A 209 -11.62 18.15 -5.16
CA ASP A 209 -10.64 17.21 -5.69
C ASP A 209 -11.19 16.40 -6.88
N LEU A 210 -10.41 15.44 -7.39
CA LEU A 210 -10.79 14.57 -8.50
C LEU A 210 -11.41 13.25 -8.06
N SER A 211 -11.58 12.99 -6.76
CA SER A 211 -12.06 11.72 -6.23
C SER A 211 -13.46 11.35 -6.72
N THR A 212 -13.67 10.08 -7.00
CA THR A 212 -14.91 9.50 -7.53
C THR A 212 -15.22 8.16 -6.90
N ASN A 213 -16.51 7.81 -6.84
CA ASN A 213 -16.95 6.46 -6.49
C ASN A 213 -16.68 5.50 -7.66
N CYS A 214 -15.78 4.55 -7.45
CA CYS A 214 -15.39 3.56 -8.46
C CYS A 214 -15.68 2.14 -7.96
N TRP A 215 -16.82 1.57 -8.39
CA TRP A 215 -17.34 0.30 -7.87
C TRP A 215 -16.39 -0.90 -8.02
N TRP A 216 -15.68 -1.00 -9.13
CA TRP A 216 -14.76 -2.12 -9.35
C TRP A 216 -13.49 -2.00 -8.51
N VAL A 217 -13.00 -0.76 -8.26
CA VAL A 217 -11.93 -0.53 -7.28
C VAL A 217 -12.42 -0.91 -5.91
N ALA A 218 -13.62 -0.46 -5.50
CA ALA A 218 -14.20 -0.81 -4.21
C ALA A 218 -14.28 -2.32 -3.99
N LEU A 219 -14.59 -3.09 -5.04
CA LEU A 219 -14.66 -4.55 -4.97
C LEU A 219 -13.30 -5.18 -4.64
N VAL A 220 -12.23 -4.75 -5.31
CA VAL A 220 -10.89 -5.35 -5.15
C VAL A 220 -10.11 -4.77 -3.96
N THR A 221 -10.55 -3.65 -3.41
CA THR A 221 -9.92 -2.94 -2.28
C THR A 221 -10.74 -2.97 -0.99
N TYR A 222 -11.71 -3.88 -0.88
CA TYR A 222 -12.54 -4.04 0.32
C TYR A 222 -13.30 -2.76 0.73
N GLY A 223 -13.67 -1.94 -0.25
CA GLY A 223 -14.49 -0.75 -0.08
C GLY A 223 -13.78 0.59 -0.23
N GLU A 224 -12.46 0.63 -0.45
CA GLU A 224 -11.71 1.88 -0.58
C GLU A 224 -12.03 2.67 -1.87
N GLY A 225 -12.68 2.06 -2.84
CA GLY A 225 -13.14 2.73 -4.05
C GLY A 225 -14.43 3.55 -3.88
N TRP A 226 -15.01 3.60 -2.69
CA TRP A 226 -16.09 4.52 -2.32
C TRP A 226 -15.51 5.75 -1.62
N HIS A 227 -14.83 6.53 -2.38
CA HIS A 227 -13.99 7.62 -1.88
C HIS A 227 -14.80 8.90 -1.67
#